data_3865f2f2a3dc671126b6d551f4f25194
#
_entry.id   3865f2f2a3dc671126b6d551f4f25194
#
_cell.length_a   1.000
_cell.length_b   1.000
_cell.length_c   1.000
_cell.angle_alpha   90.00
_cell.angle_beta   90.00
_cell.angle_gamma   90.00
#
_symmetry.space_group_name_H-M   'P 1'
#
loop_
_entity.id
_entity.type
_entity.pdbx_description
1 polymer ?
#
loop_
_entity_poly.entity_id
_entity_poly.type
_entity_poly.pdbx_seq_one_letter_code
_entity_poly.pdbx_strand_id
1 'polypeptide(L)'
;MTLNLYLLRHGETTFSQSGNFCGETDAELTSEGMQMAQSFADVYHKLKWEAVYVSPRKRTITTAKPFCDAIGMDMQLRDGLREGSYGEWETKSKSFVQENYAENYVKWLTEPAWNAPLGGETAVDIANRSMPVIAEIQEKHPQGNVLVVSHKATIRIMLCSLLGIDLGRYRYRVNILVASVNMVKFDVNGPLLEILGDRHHIPDHIRFRPGT
;
A
#
# COMPACT_ATOMS: atom_id res chain seq x y z
N MET A 1 23.34 7.30 -10.42
CA MET A 1 22.79 6.22 -9.58
C MET A 1 21.28 6.30 -9.71
N THR A 2 20.60 5.18 -9.83
CA THR A 2 19.14 5.12 -10.02
C THR A 2 18.56 4.09 -9.08
N LEU A 3 17.66 4.51 -8.19
CA LEU A 3 16.85 3.65 -7.33
C LEU A 3 15.47 3.46 -7.96
N ASN A 4 15.04 2.22 -8.13
CA ASN A 4 13.68 1.86 -8.50
C ASN A 4 12.94 1.36 -7.26
N LEU A 5 12.00 2.16 -6.78
CA LEU A 5 11.17 1.83 -5.62
C LEU A 5 9.85 1.20 -6.10
N TYR A 6 9.72 -0.10 -5.88
CA TYR A 6 8.49 -0.84 -6.17
C TYR A 6 7.57 -0.81 -4.96
N LEU A 7 6.34 -0.36 -5.13
CA LEU A 7 5.30 -0.30 -4.11
C LEU A 7 4.22 -1.33 -4.46
N LEU A 8 4.16 -2.42 -3.70
CA LEU A 8 3.18 -3.50 -3.86
C LEU A 8 2.11 -3.38 -2.78
N ARG A 9 0.84 -3.26 -3.17
CA ARG A 9 -0.27 -3.44 -2.23
C ARG A 9 -0.44 -4.92 -1.91
N HIS A 10 -0.77 -5.26 -0.66
CA HIS A 10 -1.08 -6.64 -0.25
C HIS A 10 -2.15 -7.28 -1.14
N GLY A 11 -2.15 -8.62 -1.20
CA GLY A 11 -3.15 -9.43 -1.89
C GLY A 11 -4.56 -9.26 -1.33
N GLU A 12 -5.55 -9.85 -1.99
CA GLU A 12 -6.95 -9.77 -1.57
C GLU A 12 -7.16 -10.35 -0.17
N THR A 13 -8.01 -9.67 0.62
CA THR A 13 -8.52 -10.13 1.92
C THR A 13 -10.05 -10.08 1.91
N THR A 14 -10.71 -10.74 2.86
CA THR A 14 -12.18 -10.67 3.01
C THR A 14 -12.68 -9.22 3.17
N PHE A 15 -11.91 -8.37 3.86
CA PHE A 15 -12.24 -6.95 4.02
C PHE A 15 -12.09 -6.16 2.71
N SER A 16 -11.09 -6.47 1.89
CA SER A 16 -10.96 -5.80 0.58
C SER A 16 -12.04 -6.24 -0.40
N GLN A 17 -12.60 -7.44 -0.25
CA GLN A 17 -13.77 -7.89 -1.02
C GLN A 17 -15.06 -7.19 -0.58
N SER A 18 -15.32 -7.13 0.74
CA SER A 18 -16.55 -6.55 1.29
C SER A 18 -16.58 -5.02 1.25
N GLY A 19 -15.42 -4.38 1.14
CA GLY A 19 -15.30 -2.93 1.20
C GLY A 19 -15.39 -2.34 2.60
N ASN A 20 -15.29 -3.16 3.62
CA ASN A 20 -15.27 -2.71 5.01
C ASN A 20 -13.93 -2.03 5.35
N PHE A 21 -13.97 -1.11 6.30
CA PHE A 21 -12.77 -0.43 6.78
C PHE A 21 -11.86 -1.41 7.52
N CYS A 22 -10.59 -1.47 7.12
CA CYS A 22 -9.59 -2.37 7.70
C CYS A 22 -8.21 -1.73 7.66
N GLY A 23 -7.84 -1.08 8.73
CA GLY A 23 -6.52 -0.48 8.94
C GLY A 23 -5.69 -1.34 9.89
N GLU A 24 -6.02 -1.26 11.19
CA GLU A 24 -5.31 -1.96 12.25
C GLU A 24 -5.71 -3.43 12.39
N THR A 25 -6.94 -3.76 12.02
CA THR A 25 -7.43 -5.14 12.05
C THR A 25 -6.54 -6.06 11.23
N ASP A 26 -6.14 -7.17 11.81
CA ASP A 26 -5.22 -8.11 11.18
C ASP A 26 -6.00 -9.15 10.36
N ALA A 27 -6.16 -8.84 9.08
CA ALA A 27 -6.87 -9.68 8.12
C ALA A 27 -5.92 -10.66 7.42
N GLU A 28 -6.39 -11.86 7.17
CA GLU A 28 -5.68 -12.84 6.35
C GLU A 28 -6.01 -12.67 4.86
N LEU A 29 -5.12 -13.16 4.00
CA LEU A 29 -5.38 -13.22 2.57
C LEU A 29 -6.44 -14.28 2.26
N THR A 30 -7.24 -14.02 1.22
CA THR A 30 -8.07 -15.06 0.60
C THR A 30 -7.22 -16.05 -0.19
N SER A 31 -7.81 -17.15 -0.66
CA SER A 31 -7.15 -18.09 -1.59
C SER A 31 -6.66 -17.37 -2.84
N GLU A 32 -7.44 -16.45 -3.38
CA GLU A 32 -7.07 -15.63 -4.53
C GLU A 32 -5.98 -14.60 -4.17
N GLY A 33 -6.04 -14.03 -2.96
CA GLY A 33 -4.99 -13.17 -2.44
C GLY A 33 -3.64 -13.89 -2.34
N MET A 34 -3.65 -15.17 -1.93
CA MET A 34 -2.45 -16.02 -1.93
C MET A 34 -1.93 -16.29 -3.35
N GLN A 35 -2.83 -16.54 -4.32
CA GLN A 35 -2.44 -16.71 -5.72
C GLN A 35 -1.85 -15.42 -6.29
N MET A 36 -2.40 -14.25 -5.96
CA MET A 36 -1.83 -12.94 -6.34
C MET A 36 -0.40 -12.77 -5.80
N ALA A 37 -0.17 -13.15 -4.54
CA ALA A 37 1.15 -13.07 -3.91
C ALA A 37 2.16 -14.01 -4.59
N GLN A 38 1.76 -15.25 -4.89
CA GLN A 38 2.60 -16.21 -5.62
C GLN A 38 2.90 -15.72 -7.04
N SER A 39 1.91 -15.20 -7.76
CA SER A 39 2.09 -14.68 -9.12
C SER A 39 3.07 -13.50 -9.17
N PHE A 40 3.08 -12.64 -8.15
CA PHE A 40 4.09 -11.60 -8.03
C PHE A 40 5.50 -12.21 -7.89
N ALA A 41 5.67 -13.19 -7.02
CA ALA A 41 6.94 -13.90 -6.85
C ALA A 41 7.43 -14.53 -8.15
N ASP A 42 6.55 -15.24 -8.87
CA ASP A 42 6.88 -15.97 -10.13
C ASP A 42 7.39 -15.04 -11.23
N VAL A 43 6.94 -13.79 -11.26
CA VAL A 43 7.34 -12.81 -12.29
C VAL A 43 8.55 -11.99 -11.85
N TYR A 44 8.49 -11.44 -10.62
CA TYR A 44 9.45 -10.43 -10.17
C TYR A 44 10.73 -10.99 -9.54
N HIS A 45 10.79 -12.28 -9.16
CA HIS A 45 12.02 -12.89 -8.61
C HIS A 45 13.21 -12.84 -9.59
N LYS A 46 12.97 -12.66 -10.90
CA LYS A 46 13.99 -12.60 -11.95
C LYS A 46 14.80 -11.30 -11.96
N LEU A 47 14.29 -10.25 -11.32
CA LEU A 47 15.04 -9.00 -11.19
C LEU A 47 16.06 -9.11 -10.05
N LYS A 48 17.12 -8.32 -10.14
CA LYS A 48 18.05 -8.17 -9.02
C LYS A 48 17.46 -7.22 -8.00
N TRP A 49 17.37 -7.66 -6.75
CA TRP A 49 16.83 -6.87 -5.64
C TRP A 49 17.90 -6.54 -4.61
N GLU A 50 17.77 -5.38 -3.95
CA GLU A 50 18.68 -4.94 -2.91
C GLU A 50 18.05 -5.10 -1.51
N ALA A 51 16.72 -4.94 -1.38
CA ALA A 51 16.02 -5.09 -0.10
C ALA A 51 14.50 -5.26 -0.29
N VAL A 52 13.84 -5.78 0.75
CA VAL A 52 12.39 -5.90 0.86
C VAL A 52 11.93 -5.30 2.18
N TYR A 53 11.17 -4.20 2.14
CA TYR A 53 10.57 -3.54 3.29
C TYR A 53 9.09 -3.87 3.35
N VAL A 54 8.59 -4.24 4.52
CA VAL A 54 7.23 -4.76 4.66
C VAL A 54 6.52 -4.13 5.85
N SER A 55 5.26 -3.77 5.70
CA SER A 55 4.39 -3.45 6.83
C SER A 55 4.26 -4.68 7.77
N PRO A 56 4.23 -4.50 9.11
CA PRO A 56 4.17 -5.63 10.05
C PRO A 56 2.78 -6.30 10.14
N ARG A 57 1.82 -5.98 9.26
CA ARG A 57 0.49 -6.61 9.25
C ARG A 57 0.54 -7.98 8.55
N LYS A 58 -0.23 -8.97 9.05
CA LYS A 58 -0.24 -10.34 8.49
C LYS A 58 -0.44 -10.33 6.96
N ARG A 59 -1.43 -9.60 6.45
CA ARG A 59 -1.73 -9.53 5.01
C ARG A 59 -0.54 -9.10 4.16
N THR A 60 0.30 -8.19 4.63
CA THR A 60 1.50 -7.72 3.92
C THR A 60 2.66 -8.72 4.05
N ILE A 61 2.88 -9.28 5.24
CA ILE A 61 3.87 -10.33 5.47
C ILE A 61 3.56 -11.55 4.61
N THR A 62 2.30 -12.00 4.62
CA THR A 62 1.85 -13.15 3.81
C THR A 62 1.97 -12.87 2.30
N THR A 63 1.73 -11.63 1.87
CA THR A 63 1.93 -11.23 0.47
C THR A 63 3.41 -11.24 0.07
N ALA A 64 4.30 -10.76 0.94
CA ALA A 64 5.74 -10.70 0.65
C ALA A 64 6.44 -12.06 0.72
N LYS A 65 5.90 -12.98 1.53
CA LYS A 65 6.59 -14.25 1.85
C LYS A 65 7.00 -15.07 0.63
N PRO A 66 6.12 -15.42 -0.34
CA PRO A 66 6.53 -16.23 -1.50
C PRO A 66 7.67 -15.57 -2.30
N PHE A 67 7.65 -14.25 -2.40
CA PHE A 67 8.68 -13.50 -3.10
C PHE A 67 10.04 -13.53 -2.34
N CYS A 68 10.01 -13.27 -1.03
CA CYS A 68 11.22 -13.33 -0.20
C CYS A 68 11.85 -14.72 -0.19
N ASP A 69 11.03 -15.77 -0.11
CA ASP A 69 11.48 -17.16 -0.20
C ASP A 69 12.15 -17.42 -1.55
N ALA A 70 11.58 -16.92 -2.66
CA ALA A 70 12.11 -17.12 -4.01
C ALA A 70 13.46 -16.41 -4.29
N ILE A 71 13.69 -15.25 -3.65
CA ILE A 71 14.93 -14.49 -3.83
C ILE A 71 15.96 -14.70 -2.70
N GLY A 72 15.60 -15.45 -1.64
CA GLY A 72 16.47 -15.71 -0.50
C GLY A 72 16.77 -14.47 0.35
N MET A 73 15.81 -13.53 0.48
CA MET A 73 15.98 -12.29 1.25
C MET A 73 15.01 -12.21 2.42
N ASP A 74 15.48 -11.67 3.54
CA ASP A 74 14.65 -11.39 4.71
C ASP A 74 13.83 -10.11 4.54
N MET A 75 12.63 -10.12 5.15
CA MET A 75 11.76 -8.95 5.23
C MET A 75 12.26 -7.97 6.29
N GLN A 76 12.37 -6.70 5.93
CA GLN A 76 12.64 -5.61 6.87
C GLN A 76 11.31 -4.97 7.29
N LEU A 77 10.81 -5.30 8.47
CA LEU A 77 9.54 -4.77 8.95
C LEU A 77 9.67 -3.30 9.36
N ARG A 78 8.72 -2.45 8.93
CA ARG A 78 8.64 -1.03 9.28
C ARG A 78 7.23 -0.62 9.64
N ASP A 79 7.06 -0.15 10.86
CA ASP A 79 5.78 0.36 11.38
C ASP A 79 5.22 1.51 10.56
N GLY A 80 6.08 2.37 10.03
CA GLY A 80 5.69 3.46 9.15
C GLY A 80 4.93 3.02 7.90
N LEU A 81 5.03 1.75 7.50
CA LEU A 81 4.34 1.19 6.33
C LEU A 81 2.94 0.64 6.62
N ARG A 82 2.44 0.70 7.86
CA ARG A 82 1.09 0.22 8.23
C ARG A 82 0.00 0.97 7.45
N GLU A 83 -1.18 0.35 7.33
CA GLU A 83 -2.37 1.05 6.81
C GLU A 83 -2.80 2.16 7.78
N GLY A 84 -3.52 3.15 7.27
CA GLY A 84 -4.14 4.16 8.09
C GLY A 84 -5.10 3.55 9.11
N SER A 85 -5.01 4.00 10.37
CA SER A 85 -5.99 3.64 11.39
C SER A 85 -7.34 4.27 11.05
N TYR A 86 -8.40 3.45 11.07
CA TYR A 86 -9.77 3.92 10.90
C TYR A 86 -10.49 4.14 12.23
N GLY A 87 -9.81 3.93 13.37
CA GLY A 87 -10.36 4.16 14.69
C GLY A 87 -11.69 3.44 14.89
N GLU A 88 -12.74 4.16 15.26
CA GLU A 88 -14.07 3.58 15.52
C GLU A 88 -14.74 2.97 14.27
N TRP A 89 -14.24 3.25 13.07
CA TRP A 89 -14.77 2.67 11.84
C TRP A 89 -14.18 1.30 11.49
N GLU A 90 -13.16 0.84 12.24
CA GLU A 90 -12.55 -0.48 12.00
C GLU A 90 -13.62 -1.57 11.92
N THR A 91 -13.51 -2.42 10.90
CA THR A 91 -14.42 -3.53 10.56
C THR A 91 -15.82 -3.14 10.09
N LYS A 92 -16.21 -1.88 10.18
CA LYS A 92 -17.55 -1.40 9.79
C LYS A 92 -17.70 -1.30 8.27
N SER A 93 -18.92 -1.48 7.80
CA SER A 93 -19.27 -1.20 6.41
C SER A 93 -19.34 0.30 6.14
N LYS A 94 -19.20 0.67 4.86
CA LYS A 94 -19.35 2.06 4.44
C LYS A 94 -20.73 2.63 4.78
N SER A 95 -21.81 1.85 4.59
CA SER A 95 -23.18 2.27 4.93
C SER A 95 -23.33 2.53 6.41
N PHE A 96 -22.84 1.62 7.26
CA PHE A 96 -22.86 1.83 8.70
C PHE A 96 -22.18 3.13 9.12
N VAL A 97 -21.00 3.42 8.57
CA VAL A 97 -20.25 4.65 8.89
C VAL A 97 -21.00 5.89 8.39
N GLN A 98 -21.58 5.84 7.20
CA GLN A 98 -22.38 6.95 6.66
C GLN A 98 -23.60 7.27 7.53
N GLU A 99 -24.25 6.26 8.10
CA GLU A 99 -25.43 6.42 8.95
C GLU A 99 -25.08 6.90 10.37
N ASN A 100 -24.02 6.35 10.97
CA ASN A 100 -23.72 6.57 12.39
C ASN A 100 -22.67 7.67 12.64
N TYR A 101 -21.88 8.04 11.62
CA TYR A 101 -20.78 9.03 11.71
C TYR A 101 -20.85 10.05 10.56
N ALA A 102 -22.07 10.43 10.12
CA ALA A 102 -22.33 11.20 8.91
C ALA A 102 -21.45 12.45 8.76
N GLU A 103 -21.38 13.30 9.78
CA GLU A 103 -20.59 14.54 9.74
C GLU A 103 -19.09 14.25 9.65
N ASN A 104 -18.57 13.33 10.48
CA ASN A 104 -17.15 12.95 10.44
C ASN A 104 -16.78 12.29 9.09
N TYR A 105 -17.69 11.45 8.54
CA TYR A 105 -17.51 10.80 7.25
C TYR A 105 -17.43 11.81 6.10
N VAL A 106 -18.29 12.85 6.10
CA VAL A 106 -18.24 13.90 5.08
C VAL A 106 -16.93 14.69 5.17
N LYS A 107 -16.52 15.10 6.38
CA LYS A 107 -15.24 15.80 6.59
C LYS A 107 -14.05 14.98 6.10
N TRP A 108 -14.02 13.68 6.42
CA TRP A 108 -12.97 12.77 5.95
C TRP A 108 -13.00 12.56 4.42
N LEU A 109 -14.16 12.57 3.77
CA LEU A 109 -14.26 12.46 2.32
C LEU A 109 -13.76 13.72 1.60
N THR A 110 -14.07 14.89 2.16
CA THR A 110 -13.80 16.18 1.52
C THR A 110 -12.36 16.64 1.76
N GLU A 111 -11.84 16.44 2.96
CA GLU A 111 -10.52 16.94 3.36
C GLU A 111 -9.78 15.94 4.30
N PRO A 112 -9.40 14.76 3.78
CA PRO A 112 -8.76 13.71 4.57
C PRO A 112 -7.34 14.07 5.04
N ALA A 113 -6.74 15.15 4.52
CA ALA A 113 -5.46 15.64 5.01
C ALA A 113 -5.51 16.03 6.49
N TRP A 114 -6.66 16.59 6.92
CA TRP A 114 -6.83 17.17 8.24
C TRP A 114 -7.97 16.56 9.05
N ASN A 115 -8.80 15.75 8.43
CA ASN A 115 -9.93 15.10 9.10
C ASN A 115 -9.75 13.58 9.07
N ALA A 116 -9.49 13.00 10.24
CA ALA A 116 -9.41 11.56 10.42
C ALA A 116 -10.79 10.92 10.60
N PRO A 117 -10.93 9.61 10.36
CA PRO A 117 -11.94 8.80 11.03
C PRO A 117 -11.87 9.02 12.55
N LEU A 118 -12.98 8.94 13.24
CA LEU A 118 -13.01 9.20 14.70
C LEU A 118 -12.05 8.22 15.43
N GLY A 119 -11.04 8.77 16.10
CA GLY A 119 -9.97 7.99 16.73
C GLY A 119 -8.94 7.37 15.78
N GLY A 120 -8.99 7.72 14.48
CA GLY A 120 -8.06 7.22 13.46
C GLY A 120 -6.97 8.23 13.07
N GLU A 121 -6.34 8.00 11.93
CA GLU A 121 -5.25 8.83 11.38
C GLU A 121 -5.71 9.70 10.22
N THR A 122 -5.17 10.92 10.14
CA THR A 122 -5.26 11.79 8.95
C THR A 122 -4.28 11.33 7.87
N ALA A 123 -4.43 11.83 6.63
CA ALA A 123 -3.43 11.58 5.60
C ALA A 123 -2.07 12.21 5.93
N VAL A 124 -2.05 13.32 6.68
CA VAL A 124 -0.80 13.95 7.16
C VAL A 124 -0.11 13.05 8.19
N ASP A 125 -0.84 12.45 9.12
CA ASP A 125 -0.26 11.52 10.10
C ASP A 125 0.39 10.31 9.40
N ILE A 126 -0.30 9.74 8.41
CA ILE A 126 0.22 8.63 7.61
C ILE A 126 1.47 9.06 6.82
N ALA A 127 1.49 10.26 6.23
CA ALA A 127 2.66 10.79 5.54
C ALA A 127 3.85 10.96 6.50
N ASN A 128 3.61 11.55 7.67
CA ASN A 128 4.63 11.78 8.69
C ASN A 128 5.33 10.52 9.17
N ARG A 129 4.64 9.35 9.19
CA ARG A 129 5.28 8.08 9.56
C ARG A 129 5.81 7.26 8.38
N SER A 130 5.25 7.42 7.19
CA SER A 130 5.66 6.62 6.03
C SER A 130 6.80 7.23 5.23
N MET A 131 6.87 8.56 5.11
CA MET A 131 7.93 9.22 4.34
C MET A 131 9.34 9.05 4.94
N PRO A 132 9.54 9.02 6.28
CA PRO A 132 10.83 8.66 6.86
C PRO A 132 11.34 7.28 6.45
N VAL A 133 10.44 6.29 6.20
CA VAL A 133 10.85 4.98 5.67
C VAL A 133 11.36 5.10 4.23
N ILE A 134 10.74 5.94 3.41
CA ILE A 134 11.22 6.20 2.05
C ILE A 134 12.59 6.90 2.08
N ALA A 135 12.79 7.85 2.98
CA ALA A 135 14.09 8.52 3.16
C ALA A 135 15.18 7.51 3.62
N GLU A 136 14.85 6.61 4.56
CA GLU A 136 15.73 5.51 4.98
C GLU A 136 16.14 4.63 3.78
N ILE A 137 15.17 4.27 2.93
CA ILE A 137 15.43 3.44 1.74
C ILE A 137 16.37 4.15 0.77
N GLN A 138 16.17 5.43 0.50
CA GLN A 138 17.02 6.22 -0.39
C GLN A 138 18.46 6.35 0.14
N GLU A 139 18.61 6.52 1.45
CA GLU A 139 19.93 6.62 2.09
C GLU A 139 20.68 5.29 2.03
N LYS A 140 20.01 4.16 2.34
CA LYS A 140 20.63 2.83 2.40
C LYS A 140 20.84 2.20 1.03
N HIS A 141 19.99 2.52 0.07
CA HIS A 141 19.97 1.91 -1.27
C HIS A 141 19.95 3.00 -2.36
N PRO A 142 21.09 3.66 -2.63
CA PRO A 142 21.14 4.77 -3.59
C PRO A 142 20.92 4.33 -5.05
N GLN A 143 20.86 3.01 -5.30
CA GLN A 143 20.61 2.42 -6.61
C GLN A 143 20.04 1.01 -6.51
N GLY A 144 19.52 0.47 -7.62
CA GLY A 144 18.96 -0.88 -7.71
C GLY A 144 17.46 -0.91 -7.45
N ASN A 145 16.91 -2.10 -7.22
CA ASN A 145 15.48 -2.30 -7.00
C ASN A 145 15.20 -2.59 -5.52
N VAL A 146 14.29 -1.85 -4.94
CA VAL A 146 13.79 -2.08 -3.58
C VAL A 146 12.29 -2.29 -3.61
N LEU A 147 11.81 -3.35 -2.95
CA LEU A 147 10.39 -3.63 -2.80
C LEU A 147 9.88 -3.09 -1.46
N VAL A 148 8.73 -2.41 -1.50
CA VAL A 148 7.93 -2.04 -0.34
C VAL A 148 6.57 -2.71 -0.46
N VAL A 149 6.19 -3.53 0.52
CA VAL A 149 4.87 -4.15 0.59
C VAL A 149 4.03 -3.44 1.65
N SER A 150 2.95 -2.80 1.23
CA SER A 150 2.14 -1.94 2.07
C SER A 150 0.65 -2.00 1.69
N HIS A 151 -0.09 -0.93 1.92
CA HIS A 151 -1.54 -0.86 1.87
C HIS A 151 -2.05 0.26 0.96
N LYS A 152 -3.36 0.27 0.73
CA LYS A 152 -4.01 1.16 -0.23
C LYS A 152 -3.83 2.64 0.10
N ALA A 153 -4.21 3.07 1.31
CA ALA A 153 -4.13 4.49 1.66
C ALA A 153 -2.67 4.92 1.83
N THR A 154 -1.85 4.12 2.49
CA THR A 154 -0.43 4.41 2.72
C THR A 154 0.34 4.55 1.40
N ILE A 155 0.16 3.64 0.43
CA ILE A 155 0.81 3.76 -0.90
C ILE A 155 0.33 5.01 -1.64
N ARG A 156 -0.97 5.31 -1.63
CA ARG A 156 -1.52 6.53 -2.24
C ARG A 156 -0.89 7.79 -1.67
N ILE A 157 -0.77 7.84 -0.34
CA ILE A 157 -0.21 8.99 0.38
C ILE A 157 1.28 9.12 0.10
N MET A 158 2.05 8.03 0.10
CA MET A 158 3.46 8.05 -0.29
C MET A 158 3.64 8.57 -1.73
N LEU A 159 2.84 8.08 -2.68
CA LEU A 159 2.88 8.55 -4.08
C LEU A 159 2.49 10.02 -4.19
N CYS A 160 1.45 10.47 -3.49
CA CYS A 160 1.07 11.89 -3.48
C CYS A 160 2.18 12.76 -2.92
N SER A 161 2.79 12.36 -1.80
CA SER A 161 3.91 13.09 -1.19
C SER A 161 5.12 13.19 -2.13
N LEU A 162 5.47 12.09 -2.80
CA LEU A 162 6.60 12.06 -3.74
C LEU A 162 6.37 12.91 -4.99
N LEU A 163 5.13 12.97 -5.48
CA LEU A 163 4.77 13.62 -6.74
C LEU A 163 4.22 15.05 -6.58
N GLY A 164 4.20 15.59 -5.37
CA GLY A 164 3.68 16.94 -5.10
C GLY A 164 2.15 17.04 -5.27
N ILE A 165 1.42 15.94 -5.10
CA ILE A 165 -0.04 15.92 -5.12
C ILE A 165 -0.57 16.23 -3.73
N ASP A 166 -1.54 17.13 -3.63
CA ASP A 166 -2.20 17.50 -2.39
C ASP A 166 -2.75 16.26 -1.66
N LEU A 167 -2.37 16.08 -0.39
CA LEU A 167 -2.80 14.95 0.44
C LEU A 167 -4.31 14.94 0.71
N GLY A 168 -4.99 16.08 0.65
CA GLY A 168 -6.45 16.15 0.70
C GLY A 168 -7.13 15.51 -0.51
N ARG A 169 -6.38 15.22 -1.56
CA ARG A 169 -6.89 14.66 -2.83
C ARG A 169 -6.44 13.23 -3.11
N TYR A 170 -5.64 12.60 -2.25
CA TYR A 170 -5.03 11.28 -2.49
C TYR A 170 -6.06 10.21 -2.92
N ARG A 171 -7.28 10.27 -2.40
CA ARG A 171 -8.36 9.30 -2.66
C ARG A 171 -8.84 9.29 -4.11
N TYR A 172 -8.75 10.46 -4.78
CA TYR A 172 -9.32 10.69 -6.10
C TYR A 172 -8.27 10.94 -7.19
N ARG A 173 -6.99 10.86 -6.86
CA ARG A 173 -5.89 11.08 -7.81
C ARG A 173 -5.12 9.82 -8.15
N VAL A 174 -5.05 8.87 -7.23
CA VAL A 174 -4.28 7.64 -7.39
C VAL A 174 -5.16 6.42 -7.11
N ASN A 175 -5.22 5.47 -8.04
CA ASN A 175 -5.97 4.23 -7.84
C ASN A 175 -5.00 3.07 -7.60
N ILE A 176 -5.13 2.41 -6.45
CA ILE A 176 -4.29 1.28 -6.03
C ILE A 176 -5.18 0.08 -5.76
N LEU A 177 -5.19 -0.89 -6.67
CA LEU A 177 -5.92 -2.14 -6.54
C LEU A 177 -5.12 -3.18 -5.74
N VAL A 178 -5.78 -4.25 -5.25
CA VAL A 178 -5.11 -5.35 -4.55
C VAL A 178 -4.01 -5.95 -5.42
N ALA A 179 -2.88 -6.27 -4.81
CA ALA A 179 -1.67 -6.80 -5.43
C ALA A 179 -1.17 -6.00 -6.66
N SER A 180 -1.55 -4.70 -6.78
CA SER A 180 -1.00 -3.85 -7.84
C SER A 180 0.41 -3.41 -7.51
N VAL A 181 1.23 -3.34 -8.56
CA VAL A 181 2.61 -2.84 -8.54
C VAL A 181 2.63 -1.40 -9.03
N ASN A 182 3.34 -0.56 -8.32
CA ASN A 182 3.62 0.81 -8.71
C ASN A 182 5.12 1.02 -8.60
N MET A 183 5.73 1.78 -9.48
CA MET A 183 7.17 2.00 -9.43
C MET A 183 7.51 3.46 -9.59
N VAL A 184 8.28 3.97 -8.64
CA VAL A 184 8.87 5.30 -8.65
C VAL A 184 10.38 5.16 -8.83
N LYS A 185 10.89 5.79 -9.86
CA LYS A 185 12.31 5.88 -10.12
C LYS A 185 12.86 7.16 -9.50
N PHE A 186 13.95 7.04 -8.77
CA PHE A 186 14.69 8.18 -8.24
C PHE A 186 16.01 8.34 -9.00
N ASP A 187 16.23 9.51 -9.57
CA ASP A 187 17.46 9.91 -10.20
C ASP A 187 17.83 11.36 -9.80
N VAL A 188 18.73 12.00 -10.54
CA VAL A 188 19.18 13.38 -10.26
C VAL A 188 18.07 14.43 -10.37
N ASN A 189 16.96 14.12 -11.02
CA ASN A 189 15.82 15.02 -11.18
C ASN A 189 14.73 14.81 -10.10
N GLY A 190 14.91 13.81 -9.23
CA GLY A 190 13.97 13.45 -8.18
C GLY A 190 13.07 12.27 -8.52
N PRO A 191 11.91 12.13 -7.88
CA PRO A 191 11.01 10.99 -8.09
C PRO A 191 10.21 11.11 -9.39
N LEU A 192 10.24 10.04 -10.20
CA LEU A 192 9.46 9.88 -11.43
C LEU A 192 8.58 8.64 -11.32
N LEU A 193 7.26 8.79 -11.44
CA LEU A 193 6.33 7.66 -11.50
C LEU A 193 6.40 7.01 -12.90
N GLU A 194 6.89 5.78 -12.99
CA GLU A 194 6.98 5.03 -14.25
C GLU A 194 5.90 3.96 -14.39
N ILE A 195 5.43 3.38 -13.25
CA ILE A 195 4.39 2.35 -13.25
C ILE A 195 3.33 2.74 -12.22
N LEU A 196 2.05 2.70 -12.63
CA LEU A 196 0.91 2.90 -11.75
C LEU A 196 -0.13 1.80 -11.95
N GLY A 197 -0.41 1.05 -10.89
CA GLY A 197 -1.52 0.11 -10.86
C GLY A 197 -1.33 -1.14 -11.74
N ASP A 198 -0.10 -1.50 -12.09
CA ASP A 198 0.16 -2.69 -12.91
C ASP A 198 -0.26 -3.98 -12.18
N ARG A 199 -0.96 -4.85 -12.91
CA ARG A 199 -1.45 -6.15 -12.44
C ARG A 199 -1.24 -7.27 -13.48
N HIS A 200 -0.35 -7.07 -14.45
CA HIS A 200 -0.11 -8.06 -15.51
C HIS A 200 0.45 -9.39 -15.01
N HIS A 201 1.13 -9.39 -13.86
CA HIS A 201 1.59 -10.61 -13.20
C HIS A 201 0.45 -11.49 -12.68
N ILE A 202 -0.75 -10.93 -12.47
CA ILE A 202 -1.91 -11.66 -11.92
C ILE A 202 -2.62 -12.41 -13.04
N PRO A 203 -2.94 -13.72 -12.88
CA PRO A 203 -3.71 -14.50 -13.85
C PRO A 203 -5.07 -13.85 -14.19
N ASP A 204 -5.50 -13.95 -15.44
CA ASP A 204 -6.68 -13.26 -15.97
C ASP A 204 -7.96 -13.55 -15.17
N HIS A 205 -8.15 -14.77 -14.71
CA HIS A 205 -9.35 -15.19 -13.97
C HIS A 205 -9.52 -14.53 -12.60
N ILE A 206 -8.45 -13.96 -12.02
CA ILE A 206 -8.47 -13.21 -10.76
C ILE A 206 -8.02 -11.76 -10.89
N ARG A 207 -7.43 -11.37 -12.04
CA ARG A 207 -6.89 -10.02 -12.26
C ARG A 207 -7.95 -8.92 -12.10
N PHE A 208 -9.17 -9.18 -12.55
CA PHE A 208 -10.25 -8.20 -12.58
C PHE A 208 -11.18 -8.25 -11.36
N ARG A 209 -10.81 -9.01 -10.34
CA ARG A 209 -11.57 -9.02 -9.09
C ARG A 209 -11.57 -7.64 -8.46
N PRO A 210 -12.73 -7.19 -7.94
CA PRO A 210 -12.81 -5.93 -7.21
C PRO A 210 -11.95 -6.02 -5.94
N GLY A 211 -11.31 -4.92 -5.60
CA GLY A 211 -10.57 -4.78 -4.35
C GLY A 211 -10.64 -3.32 -3.95
N THR A 212 -11.44 -3.03 -2.95
CA THR A 212 -11.56 -1.65 -2.45
C THR A 212 -10.26 -1.19 -1.87
#